data_cad31459a5a362bdb3938c91dd96c1cf
#
_entry.id   cad31459a5a362bdb3938c91dd96c1cf
#
_cell.length_a   1.000
_cell.length_b   1.000
_cell.length_c   1.000
_cell.angle_alpha   90.00
_cell.angle_beta   90.00
_cell.angle_gamma   90.00
#
_symmetry.space_group_name_H-M   'P 1'
#
loop_
_entity.id
_entity.type
_entity.pdbx_description
1 polymer ?
#
loop_
_entity_poly.entity_id
_entity_poly.type
_entity_poly.pdbx_seq_one_letter_code
_entity_poly.pdbx_strand_id
1 'polypeptide(L)'
;LRGIKMIQLDEPVLREHYAHILDLVINGEPLFPKLLDFMTSSPVIAIALKGPGVIVRVRELLGPTNSQKAEKGTIRGDFGTDSMMNICHASDSRESAAVELARFFREEELFDGLN
;
A
#
# COMPACT_ATOMS: atom_id res chain seq x y z
N LEU A 1 -15.27 1.40 6.89
CA LEU A 1 -14.96 1.92 5.56
C LEU A 1 -15.27 3.41 5.51
N ARG A 2 -14.32 4.22 5.05
CA ARG A 2 -14.49 5.67 4.91
C ARG A 2 -14.37 6.15 3.46
N GLY A 3 -13.69 5.40 2.64
CA GLY A 3 -13.55 5.70 1.22
C GLY A 3 -13.00 4.53 0.46
N ILE A 4 -13.37 4.45 -0.80
CA ILE A 4 -12.85 3.43 -1.72
C ILE A 4 -12.92 4.00 -3.12
N LYS A 5 -11.86 3.82 -3.88
CA LYS A 5 -11.85 4.24 -5.28
C LYS A 5 -10.80 3.46 -6.07
N MET A 6 -10.96 3.46 -7.37
CA MET A 6 -10.01 2.89 -8.31
C MET A 6 -9.19 4.01 -8.92
N ILE A 7 -7.87 3.89 -8.90
CA ILE A 7 -6.97 4.91 -9.45
C ILE A 7 -5.88 4.29 -10.30
N GLN A 8 -5.44 5.02 -11.31
CA GLN A 8 -4.23 4.70 -12.06
C GLN A 8 -3.08 5.51 -11.45
N LEU A 9 -2.12 4.82 -10.86
CA LEU A 9 -0.94 5.48 -10.29
C LEU A 9 -0.03 5.99 -11.39
N ASP A 10 0.68 7.07 -11.11
CA ASP A 10 1.64 7.67 -12.03
C ASP A 10 3.00 7.88 -11.33
N GLU A 11 4.00 8.23 -12.10
CA GLU A 11 5.36 8.38 -11.58
C GLU A 11 5.47 9.46 -10.50
N PRO A 12 4.89 10.68 -10.65
CA PRO A 12 4.98 11.70 -9.60
C PRO A 12 4.46 11.24 -8.24
N VAL A 13 3.32 10.56 -8.21
CA VAL A 13 2.72 10.03 -6.98
C VAL A 13 3.62 8.95 -6.39
N LEU A 14 4.14 8.05 -7.21
CA LEU A 14 4.99 6.96 -6.74
C LEU A 14 6.35 7.46 -6.23
N ARG A 15 6.92 8.51 -6.84
CA ARG A 15 8.13 9.13 -6.31
C ARG A 15 7.91 9.73 -4.94
N GLU A 16 6.77 10.34 -4.70
CA GLU A 16 6.39 10.87 -3.40
C GLU A 16 6.17 9.74 -2.38
N HIS A 17 5.40 8.74 -2.77
CA HIS A 17 5.05 7.61 -1.89
C HIS A 17 6.28 6.78 -1.48
N TYR A 18 7.22 6.60 -2.39
CA TYR A 18 8.44 5.83 -2.18
C TYR A 18 9.68 6.70 -2.03
N ALA A 19 9.53 7.96 -1.60
CA ALA A 19 10.64 8.90 -1.46
C ALA A 19 11.79 8.34 -0.60
N HIS A 20 11.47 7.54 0.41
CA HIS A 20 12.45 6.94 1.32
C HIS A 20 13.27 5.81 0.71
N ILE A 21 12.91 5.31 -0.48
CA ILE A 21 13.60 4.20 -1.13
C ILE A 21 14.01 4.48 -2.60
N LEU A 22 13.92 5.75 -3.05
CA LEU A 22 14.22 6.09 -4.45
C LEU A 22 15.63 5.68 -4.88
N ASP A 23 16.59 5.76 -3.98
CA ASP A 23 18.00 5.43 -4.25
C ASP A 23 18.38 4.00 -3.86
N LEU A 24 17.40 3.20 -3.45
CA LEU A 24 17.66 1.83 -3.00
C LEU A 24 18.08 0.94 -4.18
N VAL A 25 19.20 0.22 -3.98
CA VAL A 25 19.72 -0.74 -4.95
C VAL A 25 19.68 -2.13 -4.31
N ILE A 26 19.10 -3.09 -5.03
CA ILE A 26 19.01 -4.49 -4.58
C ILE A 26 19.65 -5.38 -5.66
N ASN A 27 20.59 -6.23 -5.23
CA ASN A 27 21.31 -7.12 -6.14
C ASN A 27 21.97 -6.38 -7.32
N GLY A 28 22.52 -5.17 -7.06
CA GLY A 28 23.18 -4.36 -8.08
C GLY A 28 22.25 -3.59 -9.00
N GLU A 29 20.94 -3.66 -8.80
CA GLU A 29 19.96 -2.97 -9.65
C GLU A 29 19.11 -1.98 -8.86
N PRO A 30 18.82 -0.79 -9.41
CA PRO A 30 17.89 0.13 -8.77
C PRO A 30 16.49 -0.49 -8.62
N LEU A 31 15.90 -0.37 -7.45
CA LEU A 31 14.59 -0.94 -7.17
C LEU A 31 13.45 -0.11 -7.80
N PHE A 32 13.55 1.21 -7.74
CA PHE A 32 12.43 2.10 -8.10
C PHE A 32 11.92 1.90 -9.54
N PRO A 33 12.77 1.77 -10.58
CA PRO A 33 12.25 1.55 -11.94
C PRO A 33 11.40 0.29 -12.06
N LYS A 34 11.77 -0.80 -11.40
CA LYS A 34 10.99 -2.05 -11.38
C LYS A 34 9.67 -1.86 -10.65
N LEU A 35 9.72 -1.18 -9.51
CA LEU A 35 8.53 -0.88 -8.72
C LEU A 35 7.58 0.02 -9.49
N LEU A 36 8.10 1.04 -10.18
CA LEU A 36 7.31 1.93 -11.03
C LEU A 36 6.57 1.15 -12.12
N ASP A 37 7.28 0.30 -12.85
CA ASP A 37 6.68 -0.52 -13.91
C ASP A 37 5.57 -1.41 -13.35
N PHE A 38 5.81 -2.05 -12.23
CA PHE A 38 4.84 -2.94 -11.60
C PHE A 38 3.60 -2.17 -11.11
N MET A 39 3.80 -1.08 -10.39
CA MET A 39 2.72 -0.31 -9.78
C MET A 39 1.87 0.47 -10.78
N THR A 40 2.41 0.74 -11.97
CA THR A 40 1.66 1.41 -13.05
C THR A 40 1.09 0.45 -14.09
N SER A 41 1.33 -0.85 -13.93
CA SER A 41 0.90 -1.87 -14.92
C SER A 41 -0.62 -1.99 -15.03
N SER A 42 -1.36 -1.66 -13.97
CA SER A 42 -2.82 -1.68 -13.96
C SER A 42 -3.35 -0.74 -12.86
N PRO A 43 -4.63 -0.33 -12.94
CA PRO A 43 -5.23 0.44 -11.86
C PRO A 43 -5.20 -0.31 -10.53
N VAL A 44 -5.17 0.43 -9.44
CA VAL A 44 -5.22 -0.11 -8.08
C VAL A 44 -6.47 0.39 -7.36
N ILE A 45 -6.86 -0.33 -6.31
CA ILE A 45 -7.95 0.09 -5.45
C ILE A 45 -7.34 0.70 -4.19
N ALA A 46 -7.70 1.96 -3.91
CA ALA A 46 -7.34 2.64 -2.68
C ALA A 46 -8.50 2.54 -1.69
N ILE A 47 -8.22 2.16 -0.45
CA ILE A 47 -9.24 1.96 0.57
C ILE A 47 -8.85 2.75 1.81
N ALA A 48 -9.79 3.54 2.33
CA ALA A 48 -9.63 4.26 3.60
C ALA A 48 -10.49 3.59 4.67
N LEU A 49 -9.86 3.19 5.76
CA LEU A 49 -10.50 2.50 6.88
C LEU A 49 -10.29 3.27 8.18
N LYS A 50 -11.28 3.24 9.06
CA LYS A 50 -11.19 3.82 10.39
C LYS A 50 -11.78 2.85 11.42
N GLY A 51 -11.11 2.72 12.55
CA GLY A 51 -11.59 1.88 13.63
C GLY A 51 -10.55 1.72 14.72
N PRO A 52 -10.94 1.21 15.92
CA PRO A 52 -9.99 0.96 17.00
C PRO A 52 -8.91 -0.04 16.57
N GLY A 53 -7.63 0.36 16.67
CA GLY A 53 -6.50 -0.51 16.32
C GLY A 53 -6.44 -0.92 14.86
N VAL A 54 -7.05 -0.16 13.96
CA VAL A 54 -7.18 -0.54 12.54
C VAL A 54 -5.83 -0.78 11.86
N ILE A 55 -4.82 0.03 12.17
CA ILE A 55 -3.50 -0.12 11.55
C ILE A 55 -2.90 -1.50 11.84
N VAL A 56 -2.86 -1.88 13.10
CA VAL A 56 -2.34 -3.19 13.52
C VAL A 56 -3.19 -4.32 12.94
N ARG A 57 -4.50 -4.20 13.03
CA ARG A 57 -5.41 -5.26 12.57
C ARG A 57 -5.32 -5.49 11.07
N VAL A 58 -5.25 -4.42 10.28
CA VAL A 58 -5.09 -4.55 8.82
C VAL A 58 -3.75 -5.17 8.48
N ARG A 59 -2.67 -4.75 9.14
CA ARG A 59 -1.35 -5.31 8.87
C ARG A 59 -1.24 -6.78 9.26
N GLU A 60 -1.95 -7.21 10.30
CA GLU A 60 -2.04 -8.63 10.64
C GLU A 60 -2.76 -9.44 9.56
N LEU A 61 -3.82 -8.88 8.97
CA LEU A 61 -4.53 -9.53 7.86
C LEU A 61 -3.67 -9.63 6.60
N LEU A 62 -2.82 -8.63 6.34
CA LEU A 62 -1.93 -8.66 5.19
C LEU A 62 -0.78 -9.66 5.35
N GLY A 63 -0.21 -9.75 6.51
CA GLY A 63 1.04 -10.48 6.75
C GLY A 63 2.28 -9.63 6.47
N PRO A 64 3.49 -10.16 6.67
CA PRO A 64 4.74 -9.43 6.46
C PRO A 64 4.95 -9.04 5.00
N THR A 65 5.78 -8.02 4.78
CA THR A 65 6.08 -7.47 3.44
C THR A 65 6.53 -8.54 2.46
N ASN A 66 7.42 -9.43 2.89
CA ASN A 66 7.83 -10.55 2.05
C ASN A 66 6.79 -11.66 2.13
N SER A 67 6.06 -11.85 1.04
CA SER A 67 4.99 -12.86 0.95
C SER A 67 5.49 -14.28 1.20
N GLN A 68 6.76 -14.57 0.89
CA GLN A 68 7.34 -15.89 1.13
C GLN A 68 7.49 -16.22 2.62
N LYS A 69 7.51 -15.19 3.47
CA LYS A 69 7.58 -15.32 4.93
C LYS A 69 6.22 -15.20 5.60
N ALA A 70 5.16 -14.96 4.83
CA ALA A 70 3.81 -14.78 5.35
C ALA A 70 3.13 -16.13 5.55
N GLU A 71 2.41 -16.25 6.64
CA GLU A 71 1.65 -17.47 6.95
C GLU A 71 0.41 -17.60 6.07
N LYS A 72 -0.02 -18.82 5.85
CA LYS A 72 -1.32 -19.10 5.22
C LYS A 72 -2.43 -18.49 6.09
N GLY A 73 -3.45 -17.96 5.43
CA GLY A 73 -4.53 -17.24 6.09
C GLY A 73 -4.34 -15.74 6.07
N THR A 74 -3.12 -15.25 5.78
CA THR A 74 -2.89 -13.84 5.50
C THR A 74 -3.02 -13.59 4.00
N ILE A 75 -3.33 -12.36 3.61
CA ILE A 75 -3.50 -12.01 2.19
C ILE A 75 -2.21 -12.27 1.42
N ARG A 76 -1.08 -11.83 1.94
CA ARG A 76 0.22 -12.01 1.29
C ARG A 76 0.67 -13.47 1.29
N GLY A 77 0.36 -14.21 2.34
CA GLY A 77 0.67 -15.63 2.41
C GLY A 77 -0.10 -16.47 1.41
N ASP A 78 -1.37 -16.14 1.19
CA ASP A 78 -2.23 -16.87 0.27
C ASP A 78 -2.03 -16.47 -1.19
N PHE A 79 -1.78 -15.20 -1.48
CA PHE A 79 -1.83 -14.65 -2.84
C PHE A 79 -0.55 -13.94 -3.30
N GLY A 80 0.34 -13.60 -2.40
CA GLY A 80 1.57 -12.88 -2.74
C GLY A 80 2.66 -13.80 -3.26
N THR A 81 3.62 -13.22 -3.98
CA THR A 81 4.76 -13.96 -4.55
C THR A 81 6.05 -13.65 -3.79
N ASP A 82 6.37 -12.37 -3.60
CA ASP A 82 7.62 -11.94 -2.94
C ASP A 82 7.43 -10.59 -2.24
N SER A 83 8.52 -9.85 -2.02
CA SER A 83 8.46 -8.55 -1.33
C SER A 83 7.88 -7.42 -2.17
N MET A 84 7.90 -7.53 -3.48
CA MET A 84 7.35 -6.52 -4.40
C MET A 84 5.95 -6.94 -4.86
N MET A 85 5.81 -8.18 -5.34
CA MET A 85 4.53 -8.73 -5.80
C MET A 85 3.76 -9.31 -4.61
N ASN A 86 3.41 -8.44 -3.67
CA ASN A 86 2.83 -8.83 -2.38
C ASN A 86 1.38 -8.36 -2.20
N ILE A 87 0.69 -8.09 -3.29
CA ILE A 87 -0.75 -7.84 -3.43
C ILE A 87 -1.16 -6.43 -3.00
N CYS A 88 -0.76 -5.98 -1.82
CA CYS A 88 -1.29 -4.74 -1.26
C CYS A 88 -0.27 -4.07 -0.34
N HIS A 89 -0.52 -2.78 -0.09
CA HIS A 89 0.19 -1.96 0.87
C HIS A 89 -0.76 -1.56 1.99
N ALA A 90 -0.25 -1.37 3.19
CA ALA A 90 -0.98 -0.79 4.30
C ALA A 90 -0.08 0.18 5.04
N SER A 91 -0.65 1.29 5.49
CA SER A 91 0.08 2.26 6.31
C SER A 91 0.61 1.61 7.58
N ASP A 92 1.82 1.95 7.99
CA ASP A 92 2.50 1.32 9.12
C ASP A 92 2.33 2.08 10.45
N SER A 93 1.78 3.29 10.42
CA SER A 93 1.59 4.13 11.60
C SER A 93 0.47 5.14 11.37
N ARG A 94 0.02 5.80 12.43
CA ARG A 94 -0.95 6.90 12.31
C ARG A 94 -0.40 8.04 11.46
N GLU A 95 0.87 8.37 11.64
CA GLU A 95 1.55 9.42 10.91
C GLU A 95 1.61 9.08 9.42
N SER A 96 2.02 7.87 9.09
CA SER A 96 2.04 7.39 7.70
C SER A 96 0.63 7.37 7.10
N ALA A 97 -0.36 6.92 7.85
CA ALA A 97 -1.75 6.89 7.40
C ALA A 97 -2.27 8.28 7.06
N ALA A 98 -1.99 9.28 7.90
CA ALA A 98 -2.41 10.66 7.64
C ALA A 98 -1.82 11.21 6.34
N VAL A 99 -0.53 10.98 6.11
CA VAL A 99 0.16 11.42 4.90
C VAL A 99 -0.38 10.68 3.66
N GLU A 100 -0.56 9.37 3.77
CA GLU A 100 -1.01 8.55 2.65
C GLU A 100 -2.47 8.81 2.29
N LEU A 101 -3.33 9.03 3.28
CA LEU A 101 -4.72 9.44 3.02
C LEU A 101 -4.78 10.76 2.26
N ALA A 102 -3.97 11.75 2.69
CA ALA A 102 -3.91 13.05 2.00
C ALA A 102 -3.35 12.93 0.58
N ARG A 103 -2.47 11.96 0.34
CA ARG A 103 -1.89 11.71 -1.00
C ARG A 103 -2.88 11.09 -1.96
N PHE A 104 -3.67 10.12 -1.50
CA PHE A 104 -4.52 9.31 -2.36
C PHE A 104 -5.99 9.71 -2.37
N PHE A 105 -6.45 10.46 -1.38
CA PHE A 105 -7.85 10.88 -1.27
C PHE A 105 -7.98 12.39 -1.14
N ARG A 106 -8.98 12.95 -1.82
CA ARG A 106 -9.45 14.30 -1.55
C ARG A 106 -10.40 14.25 -0.36
N GLU A 107 -10.55 15.38 0.35
CA GLU A 107 -11.41 15.46 1.52
C GLU A 107 -12.84 15.01 1.24
N GLU A 108 -13.40 15.42 0.09
CA GLU A 108 -14.76 15.06 -0.33
C GLU A 108 -14.92 13.58 -0.70
N GLU A 109 -13.83 12.85 -0.82
CA GLU A 109 -13.86 11.40 -1.09
C GLU A 109 -13.88 10.56 0.18
N LEU A 110 -13.78 11.20 1.35
CA LEU A 110 -13.80 10.52 2.64
C LEU A 110 -15.13 10.82 3.35
N PHE A 111 -15.78 9.77 3.81
CA PHE A 111 -17.12 9.86 4.37
C PHE A 111 -17.14 9.40 5.82
N ASP A 112 -17.90 10.12 6.67
CA ASP A 112 -18.15 9.71 8.04
C ASP A 112 -19.46 8.90 8.13
N GLY A 113 -19.53 8.03 9.14
CA GLY A 113 -20.78 7.35 9.46
C GLY A 113 -21.21 6.22 8.52
N LEU A 114 -20.29 5.64 7.76
CA LEU A 114 -20.57 4.51 6.86
C LEU A 114 -20.58 3.14 7.56
N ASN A 115 -20.79 3.12 8.83
CA ASN A 115 -20.77 1.88 9.59
C ASN A 115 -22.13 1.21 9.62
#